data_9d11402d6885581e54da56119491b8ff
#
_entry.id   9d11402d6885581e54da56119491b8ff
#
_cell.length_a   1.000
_cell.length_b   1.000
_cell.length_c   1.000
_cell.angle_alpha   90.00
_cell.angle_beta   90.00
_cell.angle_gamma   90.00
#
_symmetry.space_group_name_H-M   'P 1'
#
loop_
_entity.id
_entity.type
_entity.pdbx_description
1 polymer ?
#
loop_
_entity_poly.entity_id
_entity_poly.type
_entity_poly.pdbx_seq_one_letter_code
_entity_poly.pdbx_strand_id
1 'polypeptide(L)'
;DWFLHFQDKHAYGRVVHLQPVTWKDNWPVMGKVPAKGYCGEPYETYKMPKAAVHVNVNPVESDEFNETKLGLQWQWHANYQQWYGMPTSMGVMRVYTDKNDGTIWHTPNLLLQKTPADNFTVTTKLQLTAKDQNQMGGIIMMGLDYTALVVKRVGDEFQLQQITCKSADKG
;
A
#
# COMPACT_ATOMS: atom_id res chain seq x y z
N ASP A 1 -13.12 -25.54 -13.82
CA ASP A 1 -13.55 -24.34 -13.09
C ASP A 1 -12.51 -23.95 -12.04
N TRP A 2 -12.53 -22.69 -11.62
CA TRP A 2 -11.55 -22.16 -10.69
C TRP A 2 -12.24 -21.32 -9.64
N PHE A 3 -11.71 -21.37 -8.40
CA PHE A 3 -12.15 -20.57 -7.27
C PHE A 3 -11.09 -19.55 -6.90
N LEU A 4 -11.43 -18.30 -7.00
CA LEU A 4 -10.60 -17.17 -6.58
C LEU A 4 -11.01 -16.76 -5.17
N HIS A 5 -10.08 -16.82 -4.24
CA HIS A 5 -10.29 -16.43 -2.85
C HIS A 5 -9.09 -15.66 -2.31
N PHE A 6 -9.18 -15.20 -1.09
CA PHE A 6 -8.08 -14.50 -0.44
C PHE A 6 -7.83 -15.01 0.97
N GLN A 7 -6.64 -14.78 1.43
CA GLN A 7 -6.25 -14.89 2.83
C GLN A 7 -5.83 -13.52 3.34
N ASP A 8 -6.37 -13.09 4.48
CA ASP A 8 -5.91 -11.89 5.15
C ASP A 8 -4.52 -12.15 5.76
N LYS A 9 -3.56 -11.30 5.43
CA LYS A 9 -2.16 -11.35 5.86
C LYS A 9 -1.76 -10.08 6.61
N HIS A 10 -2.68 -9.48 7.34
CA HIS A 10 -2.46 -8.27 8.14
C HIS A 10 -1.89 -7.10 7.29
N ALA A 11 -0.66 -6.67 7.55
CA ALA A 11 -0.03 -5.54 6.86
C ALA A 11 0.10 -5.73 5.33
N TYR A 12 0.15 -6.98 4.85
CA TYR A 12 0.18 -7.30 3.42
C TYR A 12 -1.19 -7.24 2.75
N GLY A 13 -2.24 -7.09 3.55
CA GLY A 13 -3.62 -7.09 3.08
C GLY A 13 -4.10 -8.48 2.70
N ARG A 14 -4.93 -8.56 1.67
CA ARG A 14 -5.58 -9.80 1.23
C ARG A 14 -4.82 -10.42 0.07
N VAL A 15 -3.98 -11.42 0.37
CA VAL A 15 -3.27 -12.19 -0.65
C VAL A 15 -4.24 -13.10 -1.38
N VAL A 16 -4.28 -12.99 -2.69
CA VAL A 16 -5.21 -13.73 -3.56
C VAL A 16 -4.67 -15.10 -3.90
N HIS A 17 -5.52 -16.10 -3.81
CA HIS A 17 -5.24 -17.49 -4.14
C HIS A 17 -6.20 -18.02 -5.21
N LEU A 18 -5.73 -18.93 -6.03
CA LEU A 18 -6.51 -19.62 -7.04
C LEU A 18 -6.50 -21.13 -6.77
N GLN A 19 -7.68 -21.73 -6.68
CA GLN A 19 -7.85 -23.16 -6.45
C GLN A 19 -8.69 -23.80 -7.55
N PRO A 20 -8.42 -25.08 -7.93
CA PRO A 20 -9.30 -25.80 -8.84
C PRO A 20 -10.63 -26.10 -8.18
N VAL A 21 -11.70 -26.15 -8.98
CA VAL A 21 -13.02 -26.59 -8.55
C VAL A 21 -13.38 -27.89 -9.23
N THR A 22 -13.83 -28.86 -8.44
CA THR A 22 -14.42 -30.12 -8.91
C THR A 22 -15.88 -30.19 -8.48
N TRP A 23 -16.77 -30.49 -9.42
CA TRP A 23 -18.18 -30.70 -9.10
C TRP A 23 -18.43 -32.12 -8.62
N LYS A 24 -18.96 -32.27 -7.41
CA LYS A 24 -19.34 -33.52 -6.80
C LYS A 24 -20.83 -33.44 -6.41
N ASP A 25 -21.67 -34.29 -6.98
CA ASP A 25 -23.12 -34.31 -6.76
C ASP A 25 -23.76 -32.93 -6.92
N ASN A 26 -23.40 -32.21 -7.99
CA ASN A 26 -23.80 -30.82 -8.26
C ASN A 26 -23.36 -29.78 -7.22
N TRP A 27 -22.40 -30.13 -6.35
CA TRP A 27 -21.81 -29.23 -5.37
C TRP A 27 -20.37 -28.88 -5.73
N PRO A 28 -19.95 -27.60 -5.72
CA PRO A 28 -18.58 -27.20 -6.00
C PRO A 28 -17.67 -27.54 -4.82
N VAL A 29 -16.67 -28.37 -5.05
CA VAL A 29 -15.60 -28.67 -4.09
C VAL A 29 -14.33 -27.96 -4.54
N MET A 30 -13.80 -27.08 -3.70
CA MET A 30 -12.62 -26.27 -3.98
C MET A 30 -11.37 -26.95 -3.45
N GLY A 31 -10.33 -27.05 -4.29
CA GLY A 31 -9.07 -27.71 -3.95
C GLY A 31 -9.14 -29.24 -4.05
N LYS A 32 -8.51 -29.93 -3.10
CA LYS A 32 -8.50 -31.41 -3.03
C LYS A 32 -9.88 -31.93 -2.65
N VAL A 33 -10.40 -32.82 -3.47
CA VAL A 33 -11.71 -33.46 -3.19
C VAL A 33 -11.56 -34.48 -2.05
N PRO A 34 -12.31 -34.37 -0.96
CA PRO A 34 -12.24 -35.30 0.13
C PRO A 34 -12.90 -36.63 -0.22
N ALA A 35 -12.48 -37.74 0.42
CA ALA A 35 -13.09 -39.04 0.26
C ALA A 35 -14.55 -39.05 0.77
N LYS A 36 -14.83 -38.32 1.84
CA LYS A 36 -16.18 -38.14 2.42
C LYS A 36 -16.49 -36.65 2.59
N GLY A 37 -17.76 -36.29 2.34
CA GLY A 37 -18.24 -34.90 2.46
C GLY A 37 -17.88 -34.04 1.26
N TYR A 38 -17.97 -32.70 1.43
CA TYR A 38 -17.84 -31.69 0.38
C TYR A 38 -16.89 -30.55 0.75
N CYS A 39 -16.23 -30.62 1.92
CA CYS A 39 -15.20 -29.66 2.31
C CYS A 39 -13.85 -30.03 1.70
N GLY A 40 -13.45 -29.33 0.64
CA GLY A 40 -12.14 -29.52 0.03
C GLY A 40 -11.03 -28.84 0.82
N GLU A 41 -9.79 -29.31 0.62
CA GLU A 41 -8.58 -28.73 1.19
C GLU A 41 -7.81 -27.95 0.13
N PRO A 42 -7.22 -26.77 0.44
CA PRO A 42 -6.39 -26.06 -0.51
C PRO A 42 -5.19 -26.88 -0.98
N TYR A 43 -4.85 -26.77 -2.26
CA TYR A 43 -3.55 -27.20 -2.75
C TYR A 43 -2.50 -26.13 -2.42
N GLU A 44 -1.36 -26.54 -1.91
CA GLU A 44 -0.19 -25.65 -1.78
C GLU A 44 0.38 -25.27 -3.15
N THR A 45 0.42 -26.24 -4.05
CA THR A 45 0.85 -26.07 -5.43
C THR A 45 -0.09 -26.79 -6.37
N TYR A 46 -0.43 -26.17 -7.48
CA TYR A 46 -1.29 -26.76 -8.50
C TYR A 46 -0.87 -26.33 -9.89
N LYS A 47 -1.21 -27.14 -10.90
CA LYS A 47 -0.94 -26.82 -12.30
C LYS A 47 -1.67 -25.54 -12.69
N MET A 48 -0.92 -24.59 -13.22
CA MET A 48 -1.47 -23.32 -13.69
C MET A 48 -2.55 -23.51 -14.77
N PRO A 49 -3.62 -22.68 -14.78
CA PRO A 49 -4.56 -22.65 -15.90
C PRO A 49 -3.83 -22.47 -17.22
N LYS A 50 -4.35 -23.07 -18.29
CA LYS A 50 -3.82 -22.80 -19.63
C LYS A 50 -4.13 -21.34 -19.99
N ALA A 51 -3.11 -20.55 -20.25
CA ALA A 51 -3.23 -19.19 -20.78
C ALA A 51 -2.42 -19.08 -22.07
N ALA A 52 -2.88 -18.21 -22.97
CA ALA A 52 -2.22 -18.01 -24.25
C ALA A 52 -0.82 -17.38 -24.11
N VAL A 53 -0.66 -16.56 -23.07
CA VAL A 53 0.60 -15.89 -22.74
C VAL A 53 0.81 -15.92 -21.24
N HIS A 54 2.00 -16.30 -20.80
CA HIS A 54 2.44 -16.22 -19.41
C HIS A 54 3.49 -15.13 -19.30
N VAL A 55 3.09 -13.98 -18.78
CA VAL A 55 4.01 -12.89 -18.50
C VAL A 55 4.09 -12.73 -16.98
N ASN A 56 5.28 -12.92 -16.43
CA ASN A 56 5.55 -12.61 -15.03
C ASN A 56 5.89 -11.12 -14.95
N VAL A 57 4.98 -10.35 -14.41
CA VAL A 57 5.16 -8.91 -14.18
C VAL A 57 5.04 -8.65 -12.69
N ASN A 58 6.07 -8.07 -12.12
CA ASN A 58 5.99 -7.54 -10.76
C ASN A 58 5.31 -6.15 -10.78
N PRO A 59 4.51 -5.81 -9.77
CA PRO A 59 4.04 -4.45 -9.59
C PRO A 59 5.22 -3.46 -9.54
N VAL A 60 5.00 -2.27 -10.05
CA VAL A 60 5.98 -1.18 -9.94
C VAL A 60 6.07 -0.78 -8.48
N GLU A 61 7.29 -0.66 -7.95
CA GLU A 61 7.55 -0.35 -6.54
C GLU A 61 8.18 1.04 -6.36
N SER A 62 8.95 1.50 -7.36
CA SER A 62 9.64 2.78 -7.33
C SER A 62 9.03 3.77 -8.30
N ASP A 63 9.22 5.06 -8.05
CA ASP A 63 8.76 6.13 -8.92
C ASP A 63 9.74 7.31 -8.89
N GLU A 64 10.20 7.71 -10.06
CA GLU A 64 11.06 8.90 -10.24
C GLU A 64 10.24 10.15 -10.57
N PHE A 65 8.90 10.03 -10.58
CA PHE A 65 7.96 11.12 -10.84
C PHE A 65 8.23 11.89 -12.15
N ASN A 66 8.59 11.15 -13.19
CA ASN A 66 8.86 11.70 -14.53
C ASN A 66 7.60 11.80 -15.41
N GLU A 67 6.51 11.17 -14.98
CA GLU A 67 5.25 11.13 -15.71
C GLU A 67 4.31 12.26 -15.31
N THR A 68 3.23 12.43 -16.07
CA THR A 68 2.21 13.47 -15.78
C THR A 68 1.20 13.05 -14.73
N LYS A 69 1.15 11.75 -14.41
CA LYS A 69 0.20 11.14 -13.47
C LYS A 69 0.92 10.13 -12.60
N LEU A 70 0.39 9.95 -11.40
CA LEU A 70 0.81 8.88 -10.50
C LEU A 70 0.50 7.50 -11.10
N GLY A 71 1.42 6.57 -10.95
CA GLY A 71 1.24 5.17 -11.31
C GLY A 71 0.20 4.47 -10.42
N LEU A 72 -0.23 3.27 -10.85
CA LEU A 72 -1.26 2.49 -10.16
C LEU A 72 -0.83 1.95 -8.78
N GLN A 73 0.47 1.96 -8.48
CA GLN A 73 1.01 1.59 -7.17
C GLN A 73 0.64 2.58 -6.08
N TRP A 74 0.32 3.83 -6.44
CA TRP A 74 0.02 4.89 -5.49
C TRP A 74 -1.45 4.97 -5.12
N GLN A 75 -1.72 5.23 -3.85
CA GLN A 75 -3.06 5.48 -3.34
C GLN A 75 -3.03 6.58 -2.28
N TRP A 76 -4.07 7.40 -2.24
CA TRP A 76 -4.26 8.39 -1.19
C TRP A 76 -4.93 7.76 0.04
N HIS A 77 -4.57 8.27 1.21
CA HIS A 77 -5.18 7.83 2.47
C HIS A 77 -6.68 8.14 2.55
N ALA A 78 -7.09 9.26 1.96
CA ALA A 78 -8.50 9.68 1.86
C ALA A 78 -8.90 9.99 0.41
N ASN A 79 -10.15 10.39 0.20
CA ASN A 79 -10.64 10.78 -1.12
C ASN A 79 -9.79 11.92 -1.68
N TYR A 80 -9.24 11.70 -2.86
CA TYR A 80 -8.31 12.61 -3.51
C TYR A 80 -8.90 14.03 -3.68
N GLN A 81 -8.04 15.01 -3.42
CA GLN A 81 -8.22 16.42 -3.77
C GLN A 81 -6.94 16.93 -4.45
N GLN A 82 -6.88 18.23 -4.76
CA GLN A 82 -5.68 18.81 -5.38
C GLN A 82 -4.51 18.98 -4.37
N TRP A 83 -3.95 17.84 -3.94
CA TRP A 83 -2.86 17.83 -2.96
C TRP A 83 -1.46 17.75 -3.58
N TYR A 84 -1.37 17.58 -4.90
CA TYR A 84 -0.06 17.43 -5.55
C TYR A 84 0.02 18.06 -6.92
N GLY A 85 1.24 18.27 -7.37
CA GLY A 85 1.58 18.64 -8.74
C GLY A 85 2.80 17.86 -9.22
N MET A 86 2.75 17.44 -10.47
CA MET A 86 3.85 16.75 -11.14
C MET A 86 4.35 17.57 -12.33
N PRO A 87 5.32 18.47 -12.12
CA PRO A 87 5.96 19.19 -13.22
C PRO A 87 6.90 18.23 -13.97
N THR A 88 6.44 17.70 -15.09
CA THR A 88 7.04 16.61 -15.87
C THR A 88 8.51 16.79 -16.28
N SER A 89 9.02 17.99 -16.31
CA SER A 89 10.40 18.24 -16.71
C SER A 89 11.42 18.16 -15.56
N MET A 90 11.01 17.86 -14.35
CA MET A 90 11.85 17.99 -13.16
C MET A 90 12.11 16.68 -12.41
N GLY A 91 11.42 15.56 -12.73
CA GLY A 91 11.56 14.31 -11.99
C GLY A 91 11.24 14.48 -10.50
N VAL A 92 10.20 15.25 -10.18
CA VAL A 92 9.78 15.55 -8.81
C VAL A 92 8.26 15.59 -8.72
N MET A 93 7.75 15.19 -7.57
CA MET A 93 6.37 15.42 -7.19
C MET A 93 6.34 16.45 -6.06
N ARG A 94 5.47 17.45 -6.18
CA ARG A 94 5.19 18.40 -5.10
C ARG A 94 3.92 17.97 -4.39
N VAL A 95 4.01 17.74 -3.09
CA VAL A 95 2.84 17.50 -2.23
C VAL A 95 2.59 18.75 -1.43
N TYR A 96 1.35 19.23 -1.44
CA TYR A 96 0.94 20.42 -0.68
C TYR A 96 0.49 19.98 0.71
N THR A 97 0.95 20.72 1.72
CA THR A 97 0.49 20.49 3.09
C THR A 97 -0.97 20.90 3.23
N ASP A 98 -1.72 20.11 3.97
CA ASP A 98 -3.10 20.42 4.36
C ASP A 98 -3.18 20.57 5.87
N LYS A 99 -4.18 21.29 6.35
CA LYS A 99 -4.42 21.42 7.78
C LYS A 99 -4.90 20.10 8.35
N ASN A 100 -4.33 19.74 9.48
CA ASN A 100 -4.71 18.57 10.23
C ASN A 100 -4.78 18.93 11.73
N ASP A 101 -5.94 18.74 12.32
CA ASP A 101 -6.21 19.08 13.73
C ASP A 101 -5.93 17.91 14.68
N GLY A 102 -5.19 16.89 14.22
CA GLY A 102 -4.97 15.70 15.01
C GLY A 102 -3.63 15.02 14.74
N THR A 103 -3.64 13.72 14.86
CA THR A 103 -2.49 12.86 14.58
C THR A 103 -2.29 12.68 13.08
N ILE A 104 -1.14 12.12 12.68
CA ILE A 104 -0.87 11.78 11.27
C ILE A 104 -1.94 10.82 10.73
N TRP A 105 -2.58 10.03 11.59
CA TRP A 105 -3.71 9.15 11.21
C TRP A 105 -4.85 9.89 10.49
N HIS A 106 -5.14 11.13 10.89
CA HIS A 106 -6.20 11.94 10.29
C HIS A 106 -5.73 12.80 9.10
N THR A 107 -4.46 12.68 8.70
CA THR A 107 -3.91 13.44 7.58
C THR A 107 -4.42 12.86 6.26
N PRO A 108 -5.23 13.59 5.49
CA PRO A 108 -5.88 13.04 4.29
C PRO A 108 -4.93 12.87 3.11
N ASN A 109 -3.90 13.70 3.01
CA ASN A 109 -2.97 13.80 1.89
C ASN A 109 -1.69 12.95 2.06
N LEU A 110 -1.78 11.82 2.75
CA LEU A 110 -0.74 10.80 2.74
C LEU A 110 -0.81 10.02 1.43
N LEU A 111 0.32 9.95 0.73
CA LEU A 111 0.47 9.14 -0.47
C LEU A 111 1.14 7.81 -0.09
N LEU A 112 0.46 6.73 -0.32
CA LEU A 112 0.81 5.41 0.20
C LEU A 112 1.00 4.38 -0.92
N GLN A 113 1.77 3.35 -0.62
CA GLN A 113 1.89 2.11 -1.39
C GLN A 113 1.63 0.91 -0.49
N LYS A 114 1.30 -0.22 -1.08
CA LYS A 114 1.35 -1.52 -0.39
C LYS A 114 2.79 -1.88 -0.07
N THR A 115 3.00 -2.56 1.06
CA THR A 115 4.32 -3.12 1.39
C THR A 115 4.69 -4.21 0.38
N PRO A 116 5.88 -4.14 -0.25
CA PRO A 116 6.25 -5.07 -1.31
C PRO A 116 6.67 -6.45 -0.80
N ALA A 117 7.18 -6.53 0.43
CA ALA A 117 7.76 -7.75 1.02
C ALA A 117 7.83 -7.64 2.54
N ASP A 118 8.22 -8.73 3.21
CA ASP A 118 8.46 -8.78 4.66
C ASP A 118 9.66 -7.92 5.08
N ASN A 119 10.64 -7.83 4.19
CA ASN A 119 11.85 -7.04 4.39
C ASN A 119 12.10 -6.19 3.14
N PHE A 120 12.19 -4.90 3.32
CA PHE A 120 12.46 -3.96 2.22
C PHE A 120 13.09 -2.69 2.75
N THR A 121 13.71 -1.93 1.85
CA THR A 121 14.28 -0.61 2.13
C THR A 121 13.58 0.42 1.29
N VAL A 122 13.14 1.51 1.92
CA VAL A 122 12.58 2.68 1.22
C VAL A 122 13.57 3.82 1.29
N THR A 123 13.84 4.42 0.15
CA THR A 123 14.66 5.62 0.05
C THR A 123 13.87 6.72 -0.64
N THR A 124 13.87 7.90 -0.08
CA THR A 124 13.28 9.09 -0.70
C THR A 124 14.20 10.29 -0.57
N LYS A 125 14.15 11.17 -1.56
CA LYS A 125 14.75 12.50 -1.49
C LYS A 125 13.64 13.52 -1.28
N LEU A 126 13.71 14.26 -0.19
CA LEU A 126 12.71 15.24 0.21
C LEU A 126 13.31 16.63 0.28
N GLN A 127 12.55 17.62 -0.19
CA GLN A 127 12.77 19.04 0.10
C GLN A 127 11.50 19.59 0.74
N LEU A 128 11.60 20.09 1.96
CA LEU A 128 10.51 20.75 2.66
C LEU A 128 10.62 22.27 2.52
N THR A 129 9.55 22.89 2.03
CA THR A 129 9.36 24.35 2.06
C THR A 129 8.21 24.65 3.01
N ALA A 130 8.52 25.00 4.25
CA ALA A 130 7.53 25.28 5.30
C ALA A 130 7.47 26.77 5.58
N LYS A 131 6.26 27.34 5.57
CA LYS A 131 5.97 28.73 5.94
C LYS A 131 5.48 28.85 7.37
N ASP A 132 4.71 27.85 7.81
CA ASP A 132 4.07 27.86 9.12
C ASP A 132 4.80 26.89 10.07
N GLN A 133 4.62 27.15 11.37
CA GLN A 133 5.15 26.30 12.42
C GLN A 133 4.52 24.89 12.35
N ASN A 134 5.29 23.91 12.73
CA ASN A 134 4.89 22.50 12.76
C ASN A 134 4.56 21.87 11.39
N GLN A 135 4.71 22.58 10.26
CA GLN A 135 4.67 21.91 8.97
C GLN A 135 5.78 20.87 8.87
N MET A 136 5.44 19.71 8.36
CA MET A 136 6.36 18.60 8.25
C MET A 136 6.11 17.77 6.99
N GLY A 137 7.13 17.05 6.57
CA GLY A 137 7.08 16.09 5.48
C GLY A 137 8.12 14.99 5.70
N GLY A 138 7.87 13.80 5.18
CA GLY A 138 8.77 12.69 5.38
C GLY A 138 8.21 11.38 4.82
N ILE A 139 8.70 10.27 5.35
CA ILE A 139 8.21 8.92 5.05
C ILE A 139 7.54 8.31 6.28
N ILE A 140 6.53 7.49 6.03
CA ILE A 140 5.76 6.85 7.08
C ILE A 140 5.52 5.37 6.76
N MET A 141 5.68 4.54 7.78
CA MET A 141 5.10 3.20 7.79
C MET A 141 3.75 3.30 8.47
N MET A 142 2.68 3.25 7.67
CA MET A 142 1.32 3.52 8.13
C MET A 142 0.61 2.23 8.53
N GLY A 143 -0.02 2.25 9.68
CA GLY A 143 -0.85 1.20 10.24
C GLY A 143 -1.61 1.73 11.44
N LEU A 144 -2.33 0.86 12.17
CA LEU A 144 -2.95 1.21 13.46
C LEU A 144 -1.90 1.70 14.46
N ASP A 145 -0.73 1.10 14.40
CA ASP A 145 0.50 1.67 14.92
C ASP A 145 1.29 2.22 13.75
N TYR A 146 1.76 3.44 13.80
CA TYR A 146 2.61 3.99 12.77
C TYR A 146 3.93 4.52 13.30
N THR A 147 4.92 4.56 12.41
CA THR A 147 6.16 5.30 12.65
C THR A 147 6.50 6.15 11.42
N ALA A 148 6.97 7.36 11.65
CA ALA A 148 7.34 8.29 10.59
C ALA A 148 8.71 8.89 10.88
N LEU A 149 9.50 9.10 9.83
CA LEU A 149 10.71 9.90 9.85
C LEU A 149 10.43 11.17 9.05
N VAL A 150 10.41 12.30 9.73
CA VAL A 150 9.97 13.57 9.17
C VAL A 150 10.98 14.68 9.39
N VAL A 151 11.01 15.61 8.44
CA VAL A 151 11.60 16.94 8.64
C VAL A 151 10.47 17.88 9.05
N LYS A 152 10.62 18.55 10.17
CA LYS A 152 9.61 19.45 10.76
C LYS A 152 10.18 20.84 11.01
N ARG A 153 9.41 21.88 10.69
CA ARG A 153 9.75 23.26 11.07
C ARG A 153 9.43 23.50 12.53
N VAL A 154 10.44 23.92 13.31
CA VAL A 154 10.33 24.28 14.74
C VAL A 154 11.04 25.61 14.95
N GLY A 155 10.29 26.68 15.21
CA GLY A 155 10.87 28.02 15.18
C GLY A 155 11.37 28.40 13.79
N ASP A 156 12.60 28.82 13.71
CA ASP A 156 13.27 29.18 12.46
C ASP A 156 14.15 28.03 11.91
N GLU A 157 14.11 26.86 12.55
CA GLU A 157 14.92 25.70 12.19
C GLU A 157 14.09 24.56 11.61
N PHE A 158 14.81 23.63 10.94
CA PHE A 158 14.25 22.35 10.50
C PHE A 158 14.89 21.24 11.31
N GLN A 159 14.06 20.41 11.91
CA GLN A 159 14.49 19.27 12.73
C GLN A 159 14.09 17.96 12.09
N LEU A 160 15.01 17.00 12.08
CA LEU A 160 14.71 15.62 11.74
C LEU A 160 14.16 14.93 12.98
N GLN A 161 12.95 14.40 12.89
CA GLN A 161 12.26 13.75 14.00
C GLN A 161 11.76 12.37 13.61
N GLN A 162 11.81 11.44 14.55
CA GLN A 162 11.08 10.17 14.49
C GLN A 162 9.82 10.31 15.32
N ILE A 163 8.68 10.03 14.70
CA ILE A 163 7.36 10.07 15.35
C ILE A 163 6.81 8.65 15.36
N THR A 164 6.33 8.19 16.50
CA THR A 164 5.62 6.91 16.64
C THR A 164 4.28 7.14 17.33
N CYS A 165 3.27 6.42 16.90
CA CYS A 165 1.95 6.42 17.53
C CYS A 165 1.43 4.99 17.59
N LYS A 166 0.87 4.63 18.74
CA LYS A 166 0.21 3.33 18.96
C LYS A 166 -1.30 3.53 19.03
N SER A 167 -2.04 2.58 18.46
CA SER A 167 -3.51 2.63 18.40
C SER A 167 -4.01 3.98 17.85
N ALA A 168 -3.46 4.40 16.73
CA ALA A 168 -3.69 5.71 16.12
C ALA A 168 -5.17 5.97 15.75
N ASP A 169 -5.95 4.91 15.59
CA ASP A 169 -7.39 4.92 15.35
C ASP A 169 -8.22 5.35 16.58
N LYS A 170 -7.60 5.37 17.76
CA LYS A 170 -8.28 5.73 19.02
C LYS A 170 -7.99 7.15 19.49
N GLY A 171 -7.19 7.93 18.74
CA GLY A 171 -6.81 9.31 19.04
C GLY A 171 -5.52 9.43 19.83
#